data_ef8aee11831c880d5f968dc08c3123da
#
_entry.id   ef8aee11831c880d5f968dc08c3123da
#
_cell.length_a   1.000
_cell.length_b   1.000
_cell.length_c   1.000
_cell.angle_alpha   90.00
_cell.angle_beta   90.00
_cell.angle_gamma   90.00
#
_symmetry.space_group_name_H-M   'P 1'
#
loop_
_entity.id
_entity.type
_entity.pdbx_description
1 polymer ?
#
loop_
_entity_poly.entity_id
_entity_poly.type
_entity_poly.pdbx_seq_one_letter_code
_entity_poly.pdbx_strand_id
1 'polypeptide(L)'
;MAQRTDLPVHLAALGTVADVMPLVGENRTIVREGLSLLQDTMRPGLHALLESAGCGGKPVTADTVSYSLAPRLNAAGRMDNAAVALKLLLCGDEDQATGIAERLAEINTERQQTEQQVFAAALQALEADPARTRDRVLVVSGEDWHPGVIGIVAARLMERFSRPVIVISMHEGEGRGSGRAPDPFDLHSALADCAQYLTRFGGHAAAAGVEIEEENLAAFRQAINAWAAAHAAPPEAVSLRLDAAATLGELNLENVGELARLAPFGRENPTPVLLVQHAFVDGIWPMGAEGRHTRIRLRQGSDTLFASSFGIAPQAFAYPVGSEVEAALEVSIFNGRSGPMVSAHLKAIRPAELGNTPSEQAAWFEAFRTGGSLDAAHAAALLPARADTVSLYRRIRGGHVAAADLQPVFAAEGPQNTGKTLASLTALQELGLIEEQEGRWLPVPVTAKQDLASAPVLQKLAELAKQA
;
A
#
# COMPACT_ATOMS: atom_id res chain seq x y z
N MET A 1 -49.43 14.35 8.07
CA MET A 1 -47.96 14.46 8.28
C MET A 1 -47.59 13.52 9.38
N ALA A 2 -47.07 12.35 9.06
CA ALA A 2 -46.56 11.40 10.03
C ALA A 2 -45.30 12.02 10.65
N GLN A 3 -45.28 12.18 11.97
CA GLN A 3 -44.08 12.47 12.72
C GLN A 3 -43.05 11.34 12.37
N ARG A 4 -42.07 11.66 11.55
CA ARG A 4 -40.86 10.84 11.45
C ARG A 4 -40.29 10.85 12.86
N THR A 5 -40.43 9.77 13.59
CA THR A 5 -39.62 9.47 14.77
C THR A 5 -38.19 9.69 14.33
N ASP A 6 -37.48 10.64 14.94
CA ASP A 6 -36.07 10.94 14.67
C ASP A 6 -35.20 9.76 15.12
N LEU A 7 -35.28 8.70 14.34
CA LEU A 7 -34.29 7.61 14.46
C LEU A 7 -32.92 8.22 14.14
N PRO A 8 -31.91 8.02 14.96
CA PRO A 8 -30.57 8.61 14.78
C PRO A 8 -29.79 7.94 13.64
N VAL A 9 -30.42 7.83 12.46
CA VAL A 9 -29.85 7.13 11.28
C VAL A 9 -28.51 7.73 10.88
N HIS A 10 -28.33 9.04 11.00
CA HIS A 10 -27.05 9.70 10.75
C HIS A 10 -25.97 9.31 11.75
N LEU A 11 -26.30 9.04 13.02
CA LEU A 11 -25.36 8.51 14.00
C LEU A 11 -25.03 7.03 13.72
N ALA A 12 -26.06 6.26 13.34
CA ALA A 12 -25.85 4.87 12.92
C ALA A 12 -24.94 4.79 11.68
N ALA A 13 -25.16 5.65 10.69
CA ALA A 13 -24.30 5.76 9.51
C ALA A 13 -22.84 6.11 9.87
N LEU A 14 -22.67 7.12 10.74
CA LEU A 14 -21.37 7.54 11.25
C LEU A 14 -20.63 6.35 11.93
N GLY A 15 -21.32 5.62 12.80
CA GLY A 15 -20.76 4.44 13.47
C GLY A 15 -20.45 3.30 12.52
N THR A 16 -21.37 3.00 11.58
CA THR A 16 -21.19 1.94 10.58
C THR A 16 -19.94 2.17 9.72
N VAL A 17 -19.72 3.40 9.28
CA VAL A 17 -18.53 3.76 8.48
C VAL A 17 -17.27 3.80 9.35
N ALA A 18 -17.35 4.41 10.55
CA ALA A 18 -16.21 4.57 11.46
C ALA A 18 -15.64 3.22 11.95
N ASP A 19 -16.50 2.20 12.08
CA ASP A 19 -16.13 0.83 12.49
C ASP A 19 -15.85 -0.09 11.29
N VAL A 20 -15.80 0.47 10.09
CA VAL A 20 -15.48 -0.26 8.83
C VAL A 20 -16.40 -1.48 8.63
N MET A 21 -17.67 -1.32 8.92
CA MET A 21 -18.67 -2.37 8.69
C MET A 21 -18.93 -2.59 7.21
N PRO A 22 -19.29 -3.82 6.77
CA PRO A 22 -19.64 -4.10 5.38
C PRO A 22 -20.77 -3.19 4.88
N LEU A 23 -20.56 -2.49 3.75
CA LEU A 23 -21.54 -1.59 3.15
C LEU A 23 -22.45 -2.32 2.15
N VAL A 24 -23.09 -3.38 2.62
CA VAL A 24 -24.06 -4.20 1.88
C VAL A 24 -25.37 -4.30 2.66
N GLY A 25 -26.45 -4.71 1.97
CA GLY A 25 -27.77 -4.90 2.59
C GLY A 25 -28.27 -3.66 3.36
N GLU A 26 -28.67 -3.87 4.62
CA GLU A 26 -29.20 -2.82 5.50
C GLU A 26 -28.16 -1.74 5.81
N ASN A 27 -26.91 -2.12 6.07
CA ASN A 27 -25.84 -1.17 6.34
C ASN A 27 -25.66 -0.16 5.21
N ARG A 28 -25.71 -0.62 3.95
CA ARG A 28 -25.64 0.27 2.80
C ARG A 28 -26.79 1.27 2.79
N THR A 29 -28.01 0.83 3.10
CA THR A 29 -29.17 1.70 3.17
C THR A 29 -29.05 2.70 4.30
N ILE A 30 -28.65 2.25 5.51
CA ILE A 30 -28.44 3.12 6.68
C ILE A 30 -27.40 4.19 6.35
N VAL A 31 -26.28 3.81 5.74
CA VAL A 31 -25.20 4.75 5.41
C VAL A 31 -25.65 5.73 4.34
N ARG A 32 -26.31 5.27 3.27
CA ARG A 32 -26.81 6.18 2.20
C ARG A 32 -27.77 7.22 2.74
N GLU A 33 -28.78 6.81 3.49
CA GLU A 33 -29.79 7.72 4.07
C GLU A 33 -29.16 8.60 5.17
N GLY A 34 -28.29 8.01 6.00
CA GLY A 34 -27.66 8.71 7.11
C GLY A 34 -26.63 9.77 6.65
N LEU A 35 -25.89 9.54 5.57
CA LEU A 35 -25.00 10.56 4.97
C LEU A 35 -25.79 11.75 4.44
N SER A 36 -26.94 11.53 3.81
CA SER A 36 -27.84 12.61 3.38
C SER A 36 -28.37 13.41 4.57
N LEU A 37 -28.77 12.75 5.67
CA LEU A 37 -29.21 13.42 6.89
C LEU A 37 -28.06 14.12 7.63
N LEU A 38 -26.83 13.63 7.52
CA LEU A 38 -25.65 14.23 8.11
C LEU A 38 -25.26 15.52 7.39
N GLN A 39 -25.47 15.57 6.07
CA GLN A 39 -25.25 16.74 5.23
C GLN A 39 -25.98 17.98 5.74
N ASP A 40 -27.26 17.80 6.13
CA ASP A 40 -28.15 18.87 6.57
C ASP A 40 -28.47 18.77 8.06
N THR A 41 -27.51 18.29 8.85
CA THR A 41 -27.76 18.05 10.27
C THR A 41 -27.98 19.36 11.06
N MET A 42 -29.04 19.36 11.87
CA MET A 42 -29.34 20.44 12.83
C MET A 42 -28.81 20.12 14.25
N ARG A 43 -28.08 19.01 14.43
CA ARG A 43 -27.52 18.69 15.73
C ARG A 43 -26.22 19.47 15.96
N PRO A 44 -26.14 20.32 17.01
CA PRO A 44 -24.98 21.18 17.23
C PRO A 44 -23.67 20.45 17.23
N GLY A 45 -23.59 19.29 17.90
CA GLY A 45 -22.34 18.51 17.96
C GLY A 45 -21.87 17.96 16.62
N LEU A 46 -22.78 17.50 15.75
CA LEU A 46 -22.42 16.99 14.41
C LEU A 46 -22.09 18.14 13.47
N HIS A 47 -22.83 19.26 13.56
CA HIS A 47 -22.54 20.47 12.80
C HIS A 47 -21.13 21.01 13.13
N ALA A 48 -20.81 21.16 14.42
CA ALA A 48 -19.50 21.60 14.86
C ALA A 48 -18.38 20.64 14.44
N LEU A 49 -18.63 19.32 14.42
CA LEU A 49 -17.68 18.32 13.93
C LEU A 49 -17.39 18.49 12.44
N LEU A 50 -18.42 18.72 11.62
CA LEU A 50 -18.28 18.98 10.17
C LEU A 50 -17.50 20.28 9.91
N GLU A 51 -17.82 21.36 10.63
CA GLU A 51 -17.11 22.64 10.50
C GLU A 51 -15.64 22.51 10.91
N SER A 52 -15.33 21.91 12.06
CA SER A 52 -13.96 21.69 12.54
C SER A 52 -13.13 20.79 11.60
N ALA A 53 -13.80 19.93 10.85
CA ALA A 53 -13.18 19.08 9.84
C ALA A 53 -12.99 19.79 8.48
N GLY A 54 -13.47 21.03 8.32
CA GLY A 54 -13.47 21.75 7.05
C GLY A 54 -14.40 21.13 6.00
N CYS A 55 -15.43 20.41 6.45
CA CYS A 55 -16.42 19.72 5.62
C CYS A 55 -17.78 20.47 5.55
N GLY A 56 -17.94 21.55 6.30
CA GLY A 56 -19.15 22.38 6.28
C GLY A 56 -19.51 22.86 4.88
N GLY A 57 -20.78 22.74 4.50
CA GLY A 57 -21.28 23.11 3.17
C GLY A 57 -20.78 22.26 1.99
N LYS A 58 -20.06 21.18 2.25
CA LYS A 58 -19.58 20.24 1.22
C LYS A 58 -20.37 18.93 1.25
N PRO A 59 -20.47 18.19 0.12
CA PRO A 59 -21.09 16.88 0.12
C PRO A 59 -20.44 15.93 1.13
N VAL A 60 -21.24 15.31 1.98
CA VAL A 60 -20.78 14.33 2.98
C VAL A 60 -20.86 12.95 2.38
N THR A 61 -19.71 12.31 2.25
CA THR A 61 -19.57 10.95 1.70
C THR A 61 -19.05 9.98 2.76
N ALA A 62 -19.00 8.68 2.45
CA ALA A 62 -18.36 7.70 3.32
C ALA A 62 -16.87 8.05 3.55
N ASP A 63 -16.17 8.58 2.54
CA ASP A 63 -14.79 9.06 2.68
C ASP A 63 -14.69 10.25 3.63
N THR A 64 -15.65 11.20 3.59
CA THR A 64 -15.73 12.30 4.56
C THR A 64 -15.77 11.74 5.98
N VAL A 65 -16.60 10.72 6.22
CA VAL A 65 -16.67 10.07 7.53
C VAL A 65 -15.36 9.37 7.86
N SER A 66 -14.87 8.51 6.96
CA SER A 66 -13.68 7.66 7.21
C SER A 66 -12.40 8.46 7.45
N TYR A 67 -12.18 9.53 6.68
CA TYR A 67 -10.90 10.26 6.68
C TYR A 67 -10.94 11.60 7.42
N SER A 68 -12.13 12.15 7.69
CA SER A 68 -12.25 13.46 8.34
C SER A 68 -12.96 13.40 9.70
N LEU A 69 -14.11 12.76 9.80
CA LEU A 69 -14.93 12.79 11.02
C LEU A 69 -14.54 11.71 12.03
N ALA A 70 -14.51 10.44 11.59
CA ALA A 70 -14.21 9.29 12.45
C ALA A 70 -12.82 9.38 13.10
N PRO A 71 -11.74 9.82 12.40
CA PRO A 71 -10.44 9.99 13.04
C PRO A 71 -10.44 10.96 14.23
N ARG A 72 -11.21 12.05 14.17
CA ARG A 72 -11.34 13.02 15.26
C ARG A 72 -12.05 12.41 16.47
N LEU A 73 -13.16 11.70 16.24
CA LEU A 73 -13.89 11.02 17.30
C LEU A 73 -13.04 9.90 17.95
N ASN A 74 -12.39 9.09 17.12
CA ASN A 74 -11.59 7.96 17.57
C ASN A 74 -10.30 8.40 18.29
N ALA A 75 -9.75 9.58 17.96
CA ALA A 75 -8.55 10.10 18.61
C ALA A 75 -8.74 10.29 20.10
N ALA A 76 -9.91 10.69 20.57
CA ALA A 76 -10.23 10.85 21.99
C ALA A 76 -9.97 9.54 22.76
N GLY A 77 -10.47 8.40 22.27
CA GLY A 77 -10.27 7.11 22.92
C GLY A 77 -8.86 6.54 22.81
N ARG A 78 -8.01 7.09 21.95
CA ARG A 78 -6.63 6.67 21.78
C ARG A 78 -5.63 7.48 22.61
N MET A 79 -5.86 8.78 22.73
CA MET A 79 -4.92 9.74 23.34
C MET A 79 -5.38 10.28 24.68
N ASP A 80 -6.69 10.26 24.96
CA ASP A 80 -7.30 10.86 26.13
C ASP A 80 -8.49 9.99 26.59
N ASN A 81 -9.70 10.55 26.66
CA ASN A 81 -10.90 9.89 27.13
C ASN A 81 -12.01 9.95 26.04
N ALA A 82 -12.50 8.78 25.65
CA ALA A 82 -13.59 8.65 24.66
C ALA A 82 -14.87 9.40 25.05
N ALA A 83 -15.06 9.71 26.34
CA ALA A 83 -16.21 10.49 26.81
C ALA A 83 -16.30 11.89 26.20
N VAL A 84 -15.16 12.46 25.74
CA VAL A 84 -15.15 13.77 25.06
C VAL A 84 -15.89 13.67 23.72
N ALA A 85 -15.66 12.63 22.93
CA ALA A 85 -16.38 12.38 21.69
C ALA A 85 -17.88 12.14 21.93
N LEU A 86 -18.22 11.37 22.96
CA LEU A 86 -19.63 11.14 23.35
C LEU A 86 -20.32 12.45 23.76
N LYS A 87 -19.64 13.32 24.53
CA LYS A 87 -20.17 14.63 24.91
C LYS A 87 -20.48 15.48 23.69
N LEU A 88 -19.63 15.48 22.66
CA LEU A 88 -19.88 16.19 21.40
C LEU A 88 -21.15 15.66 20.73
N LEU A 89 -21.28 14.36 20.55
CA LEU A 89 -22.42 13.74 19.85
C LEU A 89 -23.76 13.97 20.57
N LEU A 90 -23.73 14.18 21.90
CA LEU A 90 -24.92 14.46 22.73
C LEU A 90 -25.14 15.95 22.99
N CYS A 91 -24.21 16.82 22.57
CA CYS A 91 -24.28 18.25 22.83
C CYS A 91 -25.46 18.90 22.10
N GLY A 92 -26.26 19.66 22.83
CA GLY A 92 -27.40 20.43 22.29
C GLY A 92 -27.16 21.93 22.24
N ASP A 93 -26.00 22.42 22.65
CA ASP A 93 -25.61 23.83 22.67
C ASP A 93 -24.49 24.08 21.65
N GLU A 94 -24.63 25.10 20.80
CA GLU A 94 -23.72 25.36 19.69
C GLU A 94 -22.34 25.83 20.15
N ASP A 95 -22.26 26.68 21.17
CA ASP A 95 -20.99 27.22 21.66
C ASP A 95 -20.17 26.13 22.35
N GLN A 96 -20.83 25.30 23.17
CA GLN A 96 -20.20 24.17 23.81
C GLN A 96 -19.75 23.12 22.77
N ALA A 97 -20.57 22.84 21.75
CA ALA A 97 -20.23 21.90 20.69
C ALA A 97 -18.99 22.34 19.90
N THR A 98 -18.91 23.63 19.59
CA THR A 98 -17.75 24.24 18.91
C THR A 98 -16.46 24.01 19.71
N GLY A 99 -16.45 24.33 21.00
CA GLY A 99 -15.29 24.15 21.86
C GLY A 99 -14.87 22.68 22.01
N ILE A 100 -15.85 21.74 22.09
CA ILE A 100 -15.54 20.31 22.15
C ILE A 100 -14.99 19.80 20.80
N ALA A 101 -15.53 20.26 19.66
CA ALA A 101 -15.07 19.86 18.34
C ALA A 101 -13.65 20.36 18.05
N GLU A 102 -13.31 21.59 18.47
CA GLU A 102 -11.95 22.12 18.40
C GLU A 102 -10.98 21.28 19.24
N ARG A 103 -11.37 20.91 20.47
CA ARG A 103 -10.55 20.04 21.32
C ARG A 103 -10.32 18.68 20.68
N LEU A 104 -11.32 18.07 20.04
CA LEU A 104 -11.14 16.80 19.30
C LEU A 104 -10.22 16.95 18.10
N ALA A 105 -10.25 18.09 17.41
CA ALA A 105 -9.33 18.38 16.32
C ALA A 105 -7.86 18.50 16.81
N GLU A 106 -7.64 19.13 17.97
CA GLU A 106 -6.33 19.19 18.63
C GLU A 106 -5.82 17.80 18.99
N ILE A 107 -6.62 16.99 19.69
CA ILE A 107 -6.29 15.61 20.06
C ILE A 107 -5.96 14.77 18.83
N ASN A 108 -6.72 14.94 17.74
CA ASN A 108 -6.44 14.22 16.50
C ASN A 108 -5.11 14.66 15.84
N THR A 109 -4.77 15.94 15.94
CA THR A 109 -3.48 16.46 15.46
C THR A 109 -2.32 15.89 16.26
N GLU A 110 -2.45 15.85 17.59
CA GLU A 110 -1.47 15.23 18.48
C GLU A 110 -1.29 13.74 18.16
N ARG A 111 -2.40 13.01 17.98
CA ARG A 111 -2.36 11.62 17.58
C ARG A 111 -1.61 11.43 16.24
N GLN A 112 -1.89 12.27 15.23
CA GLN A 112 -1.21 12.20 13.93
C GLN A 112 0.29 12.44 14.03
N GLN A 113 0.71 13.41 14.86
CA GLN A 113 2.14 13.69 15.10
C GLN A 113 2.82 12.52 15.79
N THR A 114 2.20 11.98 16.85
CA THR A 114 2.71 10.81 17.58
C THR A 114 2.79 9.58 16.66
N GLU A 115 1.75 9.33 15.86
CA GLU A 115 1.74 8.25 14.87
C GLU A 115 2.88 8.38 13.86
N GLN A 116 3.13 9.58 13.33
CA GLN A 116 4.21 9.83 12.38
C GLN A 116 5.58 9.59 13.00
N GLN A 117 5.80 10.01 14.25
CA GLN A 117 7.04 9.78 14.97
C GLN A 117 7.31 8.30 15.19
N VAL A 118 6.31 7.55 15.70
CA VAL A 118 6.43 6.10 15.91
C VAL A 118 6.63 5.36 14.59
N PHE A 119 5.91 5.74 13.53
CA PHE A 119 6.07 5.14 12.21
C PHE A 119 7.48 5.37 11.64
N ALA A 120 8.02 6.58 11.76
CA ALA A 120 9.38 6.89 11.32
C ALA A 120 10.43 6.11 12.12
N ALA A 121 10.27 6.02 13.45
CA ALA A 121 11.17 5.25 14.31
C ALA A 121 11.11 3.74 13.98
N ALA A 122 9.92 3.20 13.72
CA ALA A 122 9.75 1.81 13.32
C ALA A 122 10.41 1.50 11.97
N LEU A 123 10.30 2.40 10.99
CA LEU A 123 11.01 2.28 9.71
C LEU A 123 12.52 2.32 9.89
N GLN A 124 13.02 3.26 10.69
CA GLN A 124 14.45 3.35 10.98
C GLN A 124 14.98 2.08 11.64
N ALA A 125 14.22 1.48 12.56
CA ALA A 125 14.59 0.21 13.20
C ALA A 125 14.63 -0.96 12.21
N LEU A 126 13.75 -0.97 11.19
CA LEU A 126 13.78 -1.96 10.11
C LEU A 126 14.95 -1.72 9.14
N GLU A 127 15.27 -0.47 8.82
CA GLU A 127 16.37 -0.10 7.93
C GLU A 127 17.75 -0.37 8.58
N ALA A 128 17.84 -0.23 9.91
CA ALA A 128 19.06 -0.52 10.66
C ALA A 128 19.43 -2.00 10.70
N ASP A 129 18.43 -2.91 10.54
CA ASP A 129 18.64 -4.34 10.46
C ASP A 129 17.93 -4.90 9.22
N PRO A 130 18.60 -4.90 8.04
CA PRO A 130 18.02 -5.42 6.80
C PRO A 130 17.59 -6.88 6.86
N ALA A 131 18.10 -7.67 7.82
CA ALA A 131 17.65 -9.04 8.02
C ALA A 131 16.18 -9.08 8.46
N ARG A 132 15.72 -8.07 9.20
CA ARG A 132 14.30 -7.97 9.62
C ARG A 132 13.35 -7.78 8.45
N THR A 133 13.76 -7.10 7.40
CA THR A 133 12.91 -6.90 6.22
C THR A 133 12.66 -8.19 5.44
N ARG A 134 13.40 -9.27 5.73
CA ARG A 134 13.21 -10.61 5.14
C ARG A 134 12.28 -11.50 5.96
N ASP A 135 12.00 -11.12 7.20
CA ASP A 135 11.10 -11.86 8.07
C ASP A 135 9.70 -11.97 7.43
N ARG A 136 9.05 -13.12 7.58
CA ARG A 136 7.67 -13.33 7.12
C ARG A 136 6.67 -12.55 7.96
N VAL A 137 6.98 -12.40 9.26
CA VAL A 137 6.25 -11.57 10.22
C VAL A 137 7.22 -10.51 10.73
N LEU A 138 6.94 -9.26 10.46
CA LEU A 138 7.75 -8.13 10.94
C LEU A 138 7.45 -7.87 12.41
N VAL A 139 8.42 -8.07 13.29
CA VAL A 139 8.34 -7.73 14.71
C VAL A 139 9.23 -6.54 14.97
N VAL A 140 8.63 -5.40 15.31
CA VAL A 140 9.33 -4.13 15.53
C VAL A 140 9.02 -3.63 16.93
N SER A 141 10.05 -3.26 17.67
CA SER A 141 9.93 -2.72 19.02
C SER A 141 10.66 -1.39 19.18
N GLY A 142 10.20 -0.58 20.10
CA GLY A 142 10.88 0.65 20.51
C GLY A 142 10.37 1.12 21.86
N GLU A 143 11.20 1.95 22.52
CA GLU A 143 10.94 2.46 23.86
C GLU A 143 9.85 3.53 23.85
N ASP A 144 8.96 3.45 24.83
CA ASP A 144 7.94 4.45 25.15
C ASP A 144 7.04 4.87 23.99
N TRP A 145 6.82 3.98 23.02
CA TRP A 145 5.85 4.27 21.96
C TRP A 145 4.43 4.31 22.52
N HIS A 146 3.69 5.36 22.17
CA HIS A 146 2.37 5.55 22.73
C HIS A 146 1.40 4.38 22.36
N PRO A 147 0.80 3.65 23.32
CA PRO A 147 0.01 2.45 23.06
C PRO A 147 -1.24 2.72 22.19
N GLY A 148 -1.77 3.94 22.22
CA GLY A 148 -2.92 4.35 21.41
C GLY A 148 -2.65 4.40 19.91
N VAL A 149 -1.37 4.47 19.46
CA VAL A 149 -1.02 4.59 18.04
C VAL A 149 -0.33 3.35 17.46
N ILE A 150 0.26 2.47 18.28
CA ILE A 150 1.01 1.30 17.77
C ILE A 150 0.16 0.41 16.84
N GLY A 151 -1.15 0.28 17.10
CA GLY A 151 -2.05 -0.49 16.24
C GLY A 151 -2.30 0.17 14.86
N ILE A 152 -2.24 1.51 14.78
CA ILE A 152 -2.33 2.24 13.52
C ILE A 152 -1.01 2.08 12.76
N VAL A 153 0.11 2.20 13.46
CA VAL A 153 1.45 2.01 12.88
C VAL A 153 1.61 0.59 12.35
N ALA A 154 1.13 -0.43 13.08
CA ALA A 154 1.14 -1.83 12.61
C ALA A 154 0.35 -2.00 11.30
N ALA A 155 -0.83 -1.37 11.18
CA ALA A 155 -1.63 -1.41 9.96
C ALA A 155 -0.89 -0.75 8.79
N ARG A 156 -0.31 0.44 8.98
CA ARG A 156 0.44 1.14 7.93
C ARG A 156 1.70 0.39 7.47
N LEU A 157 2.40 -0.25 8.41
CA LEU A 157 3.55 -1.09 8.07
C LEU A 157 3.11 -2.35 7.32
N MET A 158 2.00 -2.99 7.75
CA MET A 158 1.40 -4.13 7.05
C MET A 158 1.04 -3.77 5.60
N GLU A 159 0.39 -2.62 5.37
CA GLU A 159 0.06 -2.13 4.03
C GLU A 159 1.33 -1.88 3.19
N ARG A 160 2.36 -1.26 3.79
CA ARG A 160 3.61 -0.93 3.09
C ARG A 160 4.41 -2.17 2.69
N PHE A 161 4.48 -3.18 3.57
CA PHE A 161 5.31 -4.38 3.36
C PHE A 161 4.51 -5.59 2.89
N SER A 162 3.17 -5.50 2.83
CA SER A 162 2.24 -6.60 2.48
C SER A 162 2.52 -7.88 3.27
N ARG A 163 2.82 -7.74 4.58
CA ARG A 163 3.18 -8.83 5.51
C ARG A 163 2.53 -8.61 6.86
N PRO A 164 2.36 -9.66 7.66
CA PRO A 164 1.99 -9.52 9.06
C PRO A 164 3.02 -8.69 9.82
N VAL A 165 2.54 -7.78 10.67
CA VAL A 165 3.38 -6.87 11.46
C VAL A 165 2.92 -6.86 12.90
N ILE A 166 3.85 -6.91 13.84
CA ILE A 166 3.63 -6.70 15.27
C ILE A 166 4.51 -5.53 15.70
N VAL A 167 3.88 -4.47 16.20
CA VAL A 167 4.56 -3.29 16.74
C VAL A 167 4.46 -3.33 18.26
N ILE A 168 5.58 -3.25 18.95
CA ILE A 168 5.69 -3.41 20.40
C ILE A 168 6.28 -2.14 21.02
N SER A 169 5.57 -1.54 21.96
CA SER A 169 6.08 -0.50 22.84
C SER A 169 6.70 -1.15 24.06
N MET A 170 7.99 -0.90 24.30
CA MET A 170 8.70 -1.34 25.50
C MET A 170 8.67 -0.25 26.57
N HIS A 171 8.49 -0.64 27.82
CA HIS A 171 8.58 0.25 28.99
C HIS A 171 9.05 -0.55 30.19
N GLU A 172 10.16 -0.17 30.81
CA GLU A 172 10.74 -0.83 31.99
C GLU A 172 10.88 -2.36 31.89
N GLY A 173 11.26 -2.85 30.68
CA GLY A 173 11.45 -4.29 30.43
C GLY A 173 10.16 -5.06 30.05
N GLU A 174 8.99 -4.42 30.10
CA GLU A 174 7.72 -4.97 29.66
C GLU A 174 7.30 -4.40 28.30
N GLY A 175 6.80 -5.25 27.42
CA GLY A 175 6.34 -4.88 26.08
C GLY A 175 4.83 -5.03 25.89
N ARG A 176 4.19 -4.00 25.36
CA ARG A 176 2.81 -4.05 24.85
C ARG A 176 2.80 -3.90 23.35
N GLY A 177 2.25 -4.89 22.65
CA GLY A 177 2.23 -4.91 21.19
C GLY A 177 0.84 -4.96 20.58
N SER A 178 0.76 -4.48 19.34
CA SER A 178 -0.41 -4.63 18.48
C SER A 178 0.03 -5.21 17.14
N GLY A 179 -0.62 -6.32 16.76
CA GLY A 179 -0.40 -7.00 15.49
C GLY A 179 -1.48 -6.74 14.47
N ARG A 180 -1.09 -6.74 13.19
CA ARG A 180 -1.98 -6.70 12.02
C ARG A 180 -1.48 -7.70 10.98
N ALA A 181 -2.39 -8.40 10.35
CA ALA A 181 -2.07 -9.38 9.32
C ALA A 181 -3.02 -9.26 8.11
N PRO A 182 -2.49 -9.39 6.88
CA PRO A 182 -3.32 -9.52 5.68
C PRO A 182 -3.88 -10.94 5.57
N ASP A 183 -5.04 -11.10 4.92
CA ASP A 183 -5.52 -12.41 4.51
C ASP A 183 -4.51 -13.09 3.57
N PRO A 184 -4.35 -14.43 3.66
CA PRO A 184 -5.04 -15.39 4.52
C PRO A 184 -4.28 -15.72 5.82
N PHE A 185 -3.38 -14.86 6.32
CA PHE A 185 -2.56 -15.13 7.50
C PHE A 185 -3.39 -15.10 8.79
N ASP A 186 -3.35 -16.17 9.57
CA ASP A 186 -4.00 -16.24 10.89
C ASP A 186 -3.03 -15.86 12.01
N LEU A 187 -3.08 -14.58 12.39
CA LEU A 187 -2.23 -14.03 13.46
C LEU A 187 -2.56 -14.65 14.83
N HIS A 188 -3.84 -14.96 15.09
CA HIS A 188 -4.22 -15.56 16.38
C HIS A 188 -3.62 -16.95 16.55
N SER A 189 -3.70 -17.81 15.53
CA SER A 189 -3.09 -19.14 15.57
C SER A 189 -1.57 -19.08 15.70
N ALA A 190 -0.91 -18.14 14.97
CA ALA A 190 0.52 -17.91 15.09
C ALA A 190 0.93 -17.52 16.54
N LEU A 191 0.16 -16.66 17.19
CA LEU A 191 0.42 -16.24 18.56
C LEU A 191 0.16 -17.38 19.56
N ALA A 192 -0.87 -18.19 19.34
CA ALA A 192 -1.19 -19.33 20.21
C ALA A 192 -0.02 -20.34 20.24
N ASP A 193 0.58 -20.65 19.10
CA ASP A 193 1.74 -21.54 19.02
C ASP A 193 3.04 -20.91 19.58
N CYS A 194 3.07 -19.59 19.75
CA CYS A 194 4.16 -18.84 20.36
C CYS A 194 3.87 -18.43 21.84
N ALA A 195 2.81 -18.93 22.44
CA ALA A 195 2.32 -18.51 23.76
C ALA A 195 3.37 -18.56 24.88
N GLN A 196 4.32 -19.49 24.81
CA GLN A 196 5.39 -19.64 25.82
C GLN A 196 6.34 -18.44 25.92
N TYR A 197 6.35 -17.55 24.91
CA TYR A 197 7.16 -16.34 24.90
C TYR A 197 6.37 -15.09 25.31
N LEU A 198 5.04 -15.21 25.49
CA LEU A 198 4.13 -14.11 25.74
C LEU A 198 3.58 -14.20 27.16
N THR A 199 3.49 -13.08 27.87
CA THR A 199 2.79 -13.00 29.15
C THR A 199 1.28 -12.98 28.93
N ARG A 200 0.84 -12.38 27.80
CA ARG A 200 -0.56 -12.34 27.39
C ARG A 200 -0.70 -12.12 25.89
N PHE A 201 -1.72 -12.70 25.29
CA PHE A 201 -2.13 -12.38 23.92
C PHE A 201 -3.64 -12.55 23.76
N GLY A 202 -4.19 -11.96 22.68
CA GLY A 202 -5.60 -12.12 22.31
C GLY A 202 -5.96 -11.31 21.08
N GLY A 203 -7.02 -11.72 20.40
CA GLY A 203 -7.50 -11.07 19.18
C GLY A 203 -8.09 -12.07 18.19
N HIS A 204 -7.98 -11.74 16.91
CA HIS A 204 -8.51 -12.49 15.78
C HIS A 204 -7.44 -12.68 14.70
N ALA A 205 -7.76 -13.38 13.62
CA ALA A 205 -6.82 -13.64 12.51
C ALA A 205 -6.16 -12.36 11.95
N ALA A 206 -6.92 -11.28 11.76
CA ALA A 206 -6.42 -10.05 11.15
C ALA A 206 -5.78 -9.06 12.13
N ALA A 207 -6.10 -9.14 13.45
CA ALA A 207 -5.63 -8.17 14.43
C ALA A 207 -5.56 -8.79 15.83
N ALA A 208 -4.43 -8.58 16.51
CA ALA A 208 -4.22 -9.12 17.85
C ALA A 208 -3.38 -8.17 18.73
N GLY A 209 -3.53 -8.32 20.06
CA GLY A 209 -2.68 -7.68 21.05
C GLY A 209 -1.75 -8.70 21.69
N VAL A 210 -0.57 -8.26 22.13
CA VAL A 210 0.42 -9.08 22.83
C VAL A 210 1.01 -8.32 24.01
N GLU A 211 1.38 -9.05 25.08
CA GLU A 211 2.23 -8.56 26.16
C GLU A 211 3.42 -9.52 26.28
N ILE A 212 4.63 -8.99 26.45
CA ILE A 212 5.88 -9.75 26.37
C ILE A 212 6.96 -9.13 27.26
N GLU A 213 7.78 -9.94 27.90
CA GLU A 213 9.00 -9.51 28.56
C GLU A 213 10.11 -9.24 27.52
N GLU A 214 10.96 -8.25 27.77
CA GLU A 214 12.05 -7.87 26.85
C GLU A 214 12.98 -9.04 26.53
N GLU A 215 13.31 -9.86 27.53
CA GLU A 215 14.18 -11.04 27.37
C GLU A 215 13.63 -12.07 26.37
N ASN A 216 12.32 -12.12 26.19
CA ASN A 216 11.65 -13.06 25.27
C ASN A 216 11.50 -12.52 23.84
N LEU A 217 11.77 -11.24 23.60
CA LEU A 217 11.48 -10.59 22.32
C LEU A 217 12.21 -11.24 21.13
N ALA A 218 13.49 -11.57 21.32
CA ALA A 218 14.31 -12.19 20.26
C ALA A 218 13.84 -13.63 19.96
N ALA A 219 13.53 -14.40 21.02
CA ALA A 219 13.02 -15.76 20.88
C ALA A 219 11.62 -15.79 20.26
N PHE A 220 10.75 -14.89 20.66
CA PHE A 220 9.43 -14.69 20.05
C PHE A 220 9.50 -14.39 18.56
N ARG A 221 10.37 -13.43 18.16
CA ARG A 221 10.57 -13.10 16.73
C ARG A 221 10.99 -14.33 15.92
N GLN A 222 11.92 -15.12 16.44
CA GLN A 222 12.36 -16.36 15.78
C GLN A 222 11.24 -17.38 15.68
N ALA A 223 10.50 -17.60 16.77
CA ALA A 223 9.43 -18.58 16.83
C ALA A 223 8.28 -18.27 15.88
N ILE A 224 7.80 -17.01 15.88
CA ILE A 224 6.68 -16.64 15.00
C ILE A 224 7.07 -16.68 13.51
N ASN A 225 8.33 -16.37 13.17
CA ASN A 225 8.82 -16.49 11.81
C ASN A 225 9.02 -17.95 11.38
N ALA A 226 9.45 -18.84 12.29
CA ALA A 226 9.51 -20.27 12.04
C ALA A 226 8.09 -20.86 11.84
N TRP A 227 7.14 -20.45 12.65
CA TRP A 227 5.73 -20.80 12.47
C TRP A 227 5.21 -20.36 11.10
N ALA A 228 5.42 -19.10 10.75
CA ALA A 228 5.00 -18.56 9.46
C ALA A 228 5.66 -19.27 8.26
N ALA A 229 6.91 -19.72 8.41
CA ALA A 229 7.59 -20.51 7.39
C ALA A 229 6.97 -21.90 7.19
N ALA A 230 6.42 -22.48 8.26
CA ALA A 230 5.83 -23.82 8.24
C ALA A 230 4.33 -23.82 7.82
N HIS A 231 3.59 -22.77 8.14
CA HIS A 231 2.12 -22.77 8.04
C HIS A 231 1.57 -21.74 7.05
N ALA A 232 2.27 -20.63 6.79
CA ALA A 232 1.81 -19.63 5.85
C ALA A 232 2.35 -19.90 4.44
N ALA A 233 1.48 -19.76 3.44
CA ALA A 233 1.93 -19.70 2.06
C ALA A 233 2.96 -18.59 1.86
N PRO A 234 3.91 -18.73 0.90
CA PRO A 234 4.73 -17.58 0.50
C PRO A 234 3.81 -16.41 0.18
N PRO A 235 4.22 -15.16 0.48
CA PRO A 235 3.41 -14.01 0.09
C PRO A 235 3.16 -14.07 -1.41
N GLU A 236 1.91 -14.24 -1.78
CA GLU A 236 1.50 -14.17 -3.17
C GLU A 236 1.69 -12.75 -3.69
N ALA A 237 1.93 -12.63 -5.01
CA ALA A 237 1.93 -11.33 -5.64
C ALA A 237 0.59 -10.64 -5.34
N VAL A 238 0.65 -9.40 -4.85
CA VAL A 238 -0.55 -8.61 -4.55
C VAL A 238 -1.36 -8.47 -5.85
N SER A 239 -2.50 -9.16 -5.91
CA SER A 239 -3.42 -9.05 -7.04
C SER A 239 -4.34 -7.85 -6.84
N LEU A 240 -4.52 -7.04 -7.88
CA LEU A 240 -5.51 -5.99 -7.92
C LEU A 240 -6.70 -6.46 -8.77
N ARG A 241 -7.87 -6.53 -8.14
CA ARG A 241 -9.10 -6.81 -8.88
C ARG A 241 -9.48 -5.60 -9.73
N LEU A 242 -9.75 -5.85 -11.00
CA LEU A 242 -10.25 -4.85 -11.94
C LEU A 242 -11.73 -5.15 -12.21
N ASP A 243 -12.57 -4.12 -12.23
CA ASP A 243 -14.01 -4.28 -12.41
C ASP A 243 -14.42 -4.15 -13.87
N ALA A 244 -13.76 -3.28 -14.65
CA ALA A 244 -13.98 -3.12 -16.08
C ALA A 244 -12.76 -2.51 -16.78
N ALA A 245 -12.69 -2.66 -18.11
CA ALA A 245 -11.83 -1.86 -18.96
C ALA A 245 -12.58 -0.61 -19.44
N ALA A 246 -11.85 0.50 -19.61
CA ALA A 246 -12.37 1.75 -20.14
C ALA A 246 -11.29 2.49 -20.94
N THR A 247 -11.71 3.31 -21.88
CA THR A 247 -10.86 4.29 -22.55
C THR A 247 -10.86 5.61 -21.78
N LEU A 248 -9.84 6.47 -21.98
CA LEU A 248 -9.83 7.80 -21.35
C LEU A 248 -11.03 8.68 -21.81
N GLY A 249 -11.51 8.51 -23.03
CA GLY A 249 -12.68 9.22 -23.56
C GLY A 249 -14.01 8.82 -22.89
N GLU A 250 -14.11 7.56 -22.42
CA GLU A 250 -15.24 7.08 -21.65
C GLU A 250 -15.24 7.58 -20.21
N LEU A 251 -14.09 8.01 -19.67
CA LEU A 251 -13.97 8.57 -18.32
C LEU A 251 -14.36 10.05 -18.28
N ASN A 252 -15.57 10.36 -18.74
CA ASN A 252 -16.16 11.70 -18.77
C ASN A 252 -17.10 11.93 -17.57
N LEU A 253 -17.57 13.17 -17.40
CA LEU A 253 -18.43 13.54 -16.26
C LEU A 253 -19.73 12.76 -16.20
N GLU A 254 -20.32 12.43 -17.34
CA GLU A 254 -21.59 11.71 -17.42
C GLU A 254 -21.40 10.26 -16.92
N ASN A 255 -20.48 9.53 -17.49
CA ASN A 255 -20.22 8.12 -17.14
C ASN A 255 -19.70 7.98 -15.70
N VAL A 256 -18.80 8.86 -15.25
CA VAL A 256 -18.31 8.85 -13.87
C VAL A 256 -19.42 9.24 -12.89
N GLY A 257 -20.36 10.13 -13.30
CA GLY A 257 -21.58 10.44 -12.55
C GLY A 257 -22.48 9.23 -12.36
N GLU A 258 -22.62 8.38 -13.36
CA GLU A 258 -23.37 7.13 -13.24
C GLU A 258 -22.68 6.13 -12.29
N LEU A 259 -21.34 6.03 -12.32
CA LEU A 259 -20.60 5.20 -11.35
C LEU A 259 -20.82 5.66 -9.90
N ALA A 260 -21.00 6.96 -9.67
CA ALA A 260 -21.28 7.51 -8.34
C ALA A 260 -22.60 6.97 -7.74
N ARG A 261 -23.54 6.47 -8.54
CA ARG A 261 -24.79 5.83 -8.07
C ARG A 261 -24.56 4.49 -7.36
N LEU A 262 -23.37 3.91 -7.51
CA LEU A 262 -22.96 2.71 -6.77
C LEU A 262 -22.58 3.02 -5.32
N ALA A 263 -22.36 4.29 -4.96
CA ALA A 263 -22.06 4.72 -3.59
C ALA A 263 -23.21 4.40 -2.59
N PRO A 264 -22.94 4.35 -1.29
CA PRO A 264 -21.67 4.64 -0.61
C PRO A 264 -20.66 3.51 -0.79
N PHE A 265 -19.40 3.88 -1.04
CA PHE A 265 -18.29 2.95 -1.16
C PHE A 265 -17.65 2.67 0.19
N GLY A 266 -17.05 1.50 0.36
CA GLY A 266 -16.37 1.06 1.56
C GLY A 266 -16.16 -0.46 1.57
N ARG A 267 -16.09 -1.05 2.77
CA ARG A 267 -15.90 -2.50 2.90
C ARG A 267 -17.02 -3.27 2.22
N GLU A 268 -16.66 -4.29 1.43
CA GLU A 268 -17.54 -5.15 0.61
C GLU A 268 -18.34 -4.41 -0.49
N ASN A 269 -18.20 -3.10 -0.61
CA ASN A 269 -18.64 -2.31 -1.75
C ASN A 269 -17.55 -1.31 -2.14
N PRO A 270 -16.39 -1.78 -2.63
CA PRO A 270 -15.26 -0.92 -2.96
C PRO A 270 -15.58 0.01 -4.14
N THR A 271 -14.83 1.12 -4.23
CA THR A 271 -14.84 1.95 -5.43
C THR A 271 -14.40 1.11 -6.63
N PRO A 272 -15.12 1.16 -7.76
CA PRO A 272 -14.72 0.43 -8.96
C PRO A 272 -13.33 0.83 -9.45
N VAL A 273 -12.51 -0.17 -9.78
CA VAL A 273 -11.19 0.01 -10.37
C VAL A 273 -11.28 -0.29 -11.87
N LEU A 274 -10.99 0.73 -12.67
CA LEU A 274 -11.07 0.66 -14.13
C LEU A 274 -9.67 0.52 -14.74
N LEU A 275 -9.53 -0.40 -15.70
CA LEU A 275 -8.30 -0.57 -16.46
C LEU A 275 -8.32 0.29 -17.71
N VAL A 276 -7.38 1.20 -17.84
CA VAL A 276 -7.09 1.93 -19.08
C VAL A 276 -5.85 1.32 -19.71
N GLN A 277 -6.05 0.68 -20.87
CA GLN A 277 -4.97 0.03 -21.64
C GLN A 277 -4.38 1.02 -22.64
N HIS A 278 -3.12 0.83 -23.02
CA HIS A 278 -2.42 1.58 -24.05
C HIS A 278 -2.50 3.11 -23.89
N ALA A 279 -2.35 3.59 -22.65
CA ALA A 279 -2.21 5.01 -22.35
C ALA A 279 -0.75 5.42 -22.28
N PHE A 280 -0.44 6.65 -22.67
CA PHE A 280 0.90 7.21 -22.57
C PHE A 280 1.02 8.10 -21.34
N VAL A 281 2.12 8.00 -20.61
CA VAL A 281 2.48 8.99 -19.60
C VAL A 281 2.91 10.27 -20.31
N ASP A 282 2.06 11.29 -20.28
CA ASP A 282 2.24 12.54 -21.04
C ASP A 282 2.82 13.67 -20.17
N GLY A 283 2.87 13.51 -18.85
CA GLY A 283 3.49 14.45 -17.94
C GLY A 283 3.47 13.97 -16.50
N ILE A 284 4.43 14.46 -15.70
CA ILE A 284 4.63 14.08 -14.30
C ILE A 284 4.94 15.34 -13.50
N TRP A 285 4.22 15.59 -12.40
CA TRP A 285 4.40 16.74 -11.51
C TRP A 285 4.35 16.35 -10.04
N PRO A 286 5.08 17.08 -9.19
CA PRO A 286 4.92 16.92 -7.74
C PRO A 286 3.55 17.38 -7.27
N MET A 287 3.00 16.70 -6.26
CA MET A 287 1.74 17.02 -5.62
C MET A 287 1.90 16.99 -4.09
N GLY A 288 1.14 17.88 -3.40
CA GLY A 288 1.23 18.08 -1.96
C GLY A 288 2.31 19.10 -1.56
N ALA A 289 2.24 19.62 -0.32
CA ALA A 289 3.09 20.71 0.16
C ALA A 289 4.59 20.38 0.11
N GLU A 290 4.95 19.10 0.28
CA GLU A 290 6.35 18.62 0.28
C GLU A 290 6.71 17.81 -0.96
N GLY A 291 5.85 17.77 -1.99
CA GLY A 291 6.09 17.02 -3.21
C GLY A 291 6.22 15.51 -3.03
N ARG A 292 5.64 14.96 -1.94
CA ARG A 292 5.71 13.52 -1.62
C ARG A 292 4.78 12.64 -2.46
N HIS A 293 3.95 13.25 -3.30
CA HIS A 293 3.00 12.57 -4.16
C HIS A 293 3.23 12.98 -5.59
N THR A 294 2.75 12.18 -6.53
CA THR A 294 2.88 12.44 -7.96
C THR A 294 1.51 12.67 -8.58
N ARG A 295 1.41 13.69 -9.41
CA ARG A 295 0.32 13.88 -10.36
C ARG A 295 0.83 13.53 -11.75
N ILE A 296 0.19 12.59 -12.42
CA ILE A 296 0.51 12.23 -13.80
C ILE A 296 -0.60 12.67 -14.72
N ARG A 297 -0.26 12.96 -15.98
CA ARG A 297 -1.21 13.09 -17.08
C ARG A 297 -1.07 11.85 -17.96
N LEU A 298 -2.16 11.12 -18.11
CA LEU A 298 -2.30 10.02 -19.04
C LEU A 298 -2.94 10.55 -20.33
N ARG A 299 -2.50 10.06 -21.48
CA ARG A 299 -3.04 10.40 -22.82
C ARG A 299 -3.32 9.12 -23.60
N GLN A 300 -4.48 9.07 -24.25
CA GLN A 300 -4.87 8.00 -25.17
C GLN A 300 -5.52 8.66 -26.40
N GLY A 301 -4.84 8.64 -27.53
CA GLY A 301 -5.22 9.44 -28.69
C GLY A 301 -5.23 10.94 -28.37
N SER A 302 -6.39 11.59 -28.51
CA SER A 302 -6.61 13.00 -28.17
C SER A 302 -7.04 13.21 -26.71
N ASP A 303 -7.49 12.15 -26.02
CA ASP A 303 -8.05 12.24 -24.67
C ASP A 303 -6.95 12.25 -23.61
N THR A 304 -7.16 13.05 -22.58
CA THR A 304 -6.22 13.16 -21.46
C THR A 304 -6.93 13.14 -20.12
N LEU A 305 -6.30 12.52 -19.13
CA LEU A 305 -6.81 12.47 -17.75
C LEU A 305 -5.66 12.67 -16.77
N PHE A 306 -5.91 13.48 -15.73
CA PHE A 306 -4.99 13.58 -14.61
C PHE A 306 -5.29 12.50 -13.58
N ALA A 307 -4.25 11.78 -13.16
CA ALA A 307 -4.32 10.82 -12.07
C ALA A 307 -3.32 11.17 -10.97
N SER A 308 -3.73 10.95 -9.73
CA SER A 308 -2.91 11.16 -8.52
C SER A 308 -2.33 9.83 -8.05
N SER A 309 -1.01 9.78 -7.83
CA SER A 309 -0.32 8.66 -7.19
C SER A 309 0.18 9.11 -5.83
N PHE A 310 -0.45 8.60 -4.78
CA PHE A 310 -0.11 8.99 -3.41
C PHE A 310 1.07 8.18 -2.87
N GLY A 311 1.92 8.83 -2.06
CA GLY A 311 3.05 8.17 -1.40
C GLY A 311 4.26 7.91 -2.30
N ILE A 312 4.20 8.24 -3.59
CA ILE A 312 5.29 8.10 -4.55
C ILE A 312 5.70 9.50 -5.00
N ALA A 313 6.93 9.92 -4.71
CA ALA A 313 7.47 11.17 -5.20
C ALA A 313 7.79 11.07 -6.71
N PRO A 314 7.78 12.18 -7.48
CA PRO A 314 8.01 12.14 -8.92
C PRO A 314 9.32 11.47 -9.34
N GLN A 315 10.37 11.60 -8.52
CA GLN A 315 11.68 10.99 -8.77
C GLN A 315 11.68 9.46 -8.62
N ALA A 316 10.72 8.94 -7.84
CA ALA A 316 10.53 7.51 -7.60
C ALA A 316 9.44 6.90 -8.48
N PHE A 317 8.79 7.71 -9.34
CA PHE A 317 7.78 7.20 -10.26
C PHE A 317 8.43 6.38 -11.37
N ALA A 318 8.01 5.13 -11.52
CA ALA A 318 8.74 4.13 -12.30
C ALA A 318 8.68 4.33 -13.83
N TYR A 319 7.71 5.11 -14.34
CA TYR A 319 7.46 5.23 -15.77
C TYR A 319 7.69 6.68 -16.23
N PRO A 320 8.75 6.95 -17.00
CA PRO A 320 9.02 8.30 -17.50
C PRO A 320 7.97 8.76 -18.52
N VAL A 321 7.97 10.07 -18.80
CA VAL A 321 7.15 10.66 -19.87
C VAL A 321 7.47 9.98 -21.21
N GLY A 322 6.43 9.62 -21.95
CA GLY A 322 6.50 8.86 -23.21
C GLY A 322 6.32 7.35 -23.05
N SER A 323 6.32 6.82 -21.82
CA SER A 323 6.05 5.38 -21.61
C SER A 323 4.61 5.04 -21.97
N GLU A 324 4.42 3.95 -22.70
CA GLU A 324 3.12 3.33 -22.92
C GLU A 324 2.81 2.38 -21.75
N VAL A 325 1.64 2.54 -21.14
CA VAL A 325 1.29 1.89 -19.88
C VAL A 325 -0.16 1.40 -19.88
N GLU A 326 -0.43 0.43 -19.04
CA GLU A 326 -1.76 0.10 -18.55
C GLU A 326 -1.91 0.67 -17.15
N ALA A 327 -2.99 1.41 -16.91
CA ALA A 327 -3.25 2.09 -15.66
C ALA A 327 -4.57 1.61 -15.03
N ALA A 328 -4.50 1.16 -13.79
CA ALA A 328 -5.67 0.84 -12.97
C ALA A 328 -6.07 2.09 -12.17
N LEU A 329 -7.27 2.60 -12.41
CA LEU A 329 -7.74 3.89 -11.93
C LEU A 329 -9.05 3.74 -11.12
N GLU A 330 -9.11 4.36 -9.96
CA GLU A 330 -10.38 4.75 -9.34
C GLU A 330 -10.72 6.16 -9.81
N VAL A 331 -11.95 6.40 -10.23
CA VAL A 331 -12.38 7.70 -10.76
C VAL A 331 -13.50 8.30 -9.92
N SER A 332 -13.50 9.62 -9.82
CA SER A 332 -14.49 10.39 -9.09
C SER A 332 -14.70 11.77 -9.73
N ILE A 333 -15.75 12.46 -9.34
CA ILE A 333 -15.99 13.86 -9.74
C ILE A 333 -15.45 14.77 -8.64
N PHE A 334 -14.53 15.63 -8.99
CA PHE A 334 -13.99 16.66 -8.12
C PHE A 334 -14.52 18.05 -8.54
N ASN A 335 -15.08 18.78 -7.57
CA ASN A 335 -15.53 20.16 -7.80
C ASN A 335 -14.38 21.14 -7.58
N GLY A 336 -13.68 21.46 -8.67
CA GLY A 336 -12.61 22.44 -8.69
C GLY A 336 -13.11 23.87 -8.83
N ARG A 337 -12.21 24.86 -8.79
CA ARG A 337 -12.54 26.29 -8.99
C ARG A 337 -13.16 26.58 -10.36
N SER A 338 -12.84 25.79 -11.37
CA SER A 338 -13.33 25.92 -12.75
C SER A 338 -14.58 25.08 -13.04
N GLY A 339 -15.18 24.47 -12.01
CA GLY A 339 -16.33 23.55 -12.14
C GLY A 339 -15.97 22.09 -11.90
N PRO A 340 -16.94 21.18 -12.10
CA PRO A 340 -16.73 19.76 -11.93
C PRO A 340 -15.76 19.20 -12.98
N MET A 341 -14.86 18.31 -12.55
CA MET A 341 -13.92 17.61 -13.41
C MET A 341 -13.75 16.17 -12.93
N VAL A 342 -13.41 15.26 -13.86
CA VAL A 342 -13.04 13.90 -13.50
C VAL A 342 -11.64 13.93 -12.87
N SER A 343 -11.53 13.30 -11.72
CA SER A 343 -10.28 13.06 -11.00
C SER A 343 -10.04 11.56 -10.92
N ALA A 344 -8.81 11.12 -11.12
CA ALA A 344 -8.44 9.73 -10.99
C ALA A 344 -7.40 9.52 -9.88
N HIS A 345 -7.52 8.39 -9.20
CA HIS A 345 -6.51 7.86 -8.30
C HIS A 345 -5.86 6.65 -8.93
N LEU A 346 -4.55 6.70 -9.13
CA LEU A 346 -3.77 5.61 -9.70
C LEU A 346 -3.55 4.53 -8.64
N LYS A 347 -4.16 3.38 -8.81
CA LYS A 347 -4.02 2.22 -7.91
C LYS A 347 -2.83 1.35 -8.29
N ALA A 348 -2.64 1.15 -9.58
CA ALA A 348 -1.52 0.41 -10.13
C ALA A 348 -1.22 0.89 -11.56
N ILE A 349 0.00 0.65 -11.99
CA ILE A 349 0.46 0.96 -13.34
C ILE A 349 1.48 -0.09 -13.77
N ARG A 350 1.40 -0.52 -15.03
CA ARG A 350 2.37 -1.45 -15.63
C ARG A 350 2.65 -1.08 -17.08
N PRO A 351 3.71 -1.60 -17.71
CA PRO A 351 3.92 -1.42 -19.15
C PRO A 351 2.74 -1.99 -19.95
N ALA A 352 2.38 -1.35 -21.06
CA ALA A 352 1.27 -1.80 -21.92
C ALA A 352 1.63 -3.03 -22.77
N GLU A 353 2.90 -3.33 -22.95
CA GLU A 353 3.33 -4.53 -23.66
C GLU A 353 2.92 -5.78 -22.89
N LEU A 354 2.06 -6.59 -23.49
CA LEU A 354 1.61 -7.87 -22.99
C LEU A 354 2.80 -8.77 -22.64
N GLY A 355 2.73 -9.38 -21.47
CA GLY A 355 3.72 -10.36 -21.03
C GLY A 355 4.99 -9.78 -20.45
N ASN A 356 5.02 -8.52 -20.05
CA ASN A 356 6.21 -7.88 -19.48
C ASN A 356 6.11 -7.60 -17.96
N THR A 357 5.25 -8.30 -17.25
CA THR A 357 5.30 -8.23 -15.77
C THR A 357 6.58 -8.89 -15.27
N PRO A 358 7.14 -8.43 -14.15
CA PRO A 358 8.30 -9.08 -13.52
C PRO A 358 8.11 -10.60 -13.33
N SER A 359 6.91 -11.01 -12.93
CA SER A 359 6.58 -12.42 -12.71
C SER A 359 6.58 -13.24 -14.00
N GLU A 360 6.01 -12.70 -15.09
CA GLU A 360 5.99 -13.36 -16.40
C GLU A 360 7.39 -13.45 -17.00
N GLN A 361 8.16 -12.37 -16.94
CA GLN A 361 9.55 -12.39 -17.39
C GLN A 361 10.41 -13.38 -16.59
N ALA A 362 10.22 -13.46 -15.29
CA ALA A 362 10.88 -14.46 -14.45
C ALA A 362 10.44 -15.89 -14.83
N ALA A 363 9.16 -16.11 -15.08
CA ALA A 363 8.63 -17.40 -15.53
C ALA A 363 9.16 -17.79 -16.92
N TRP A 364 9.24 -16.86 -17.87
CA TRP A 364 9.87 -17.11 -19.18
C TRP A 364 11.35 -17.46 -19.05
N PHE A 365 12.06 -16.70 -18.23
CA PHE A 365 13.49 -16.97 -18.01
C PHE A 365 13.69 -18.33 -17.35
N GLU A 366 12.87 -18.71 -16.37
CA GLU A 366 12.95 -20.02 -15.72
C GLU A 366 12.57 -21.16 -16.69
N ALA A 367 11.54 -20.98 -17.51
CA ALA A 367 11.20 -21.94 -18.56
C ALA A 367 12.36 -22.13 -19.54
N PHE A 368 12.98 -21.03 -19.99
CA PHE A 368 14.17 -21.08 -20.85
C PHE A 368 15.34 -21.81 -20.16
N ARG A 369 15.64 -21.50 -18.91
CA ARG A 369 16.73 -22.09 -18.13
C ARG A 369 16.56 -23.59 -17.93
N THR A 370 15.31 -24.06 -17.78
CA THR A 370 14.96 -25.47 -17.59
C THR A 370 14.75 -26.24 -18.90
N GLY A 371 14.98 -25.62 -20.05
CA GLY A 371 14.87 -26.26 -21.36
C GLY A 371 13.45 -26.30 -21.93
N GLY A 372 12.53 -25.49 -21.39
CA GLY A 372 11.19 -25.27 -21.94
C GLY A 372 11.22 -24.46 -23.26
N SER A 373 10.11 -24.50 -23.99
CA SER A 373 9.97 -23.72 -25.24
C SER A 373 9.80 -22.24 -24.93
N LEU A 374 10.56 -21.41 -25.65
CA LEU A 374 10.45 -19.96 -25.64
C LEU A 374 10.35 -19.48 -27.09
N ASP A 375 9.35 -18.64 -27.39
CA ASP A 375 9.24 -18.05 -28.72
C ASP A 375 10.24 -16.88 -28.92
N ALA A 376 10.38 -16.47 -30.17
CA ALA A 376 11.38 -15.46 -30.55
C ALA A 376 11.11 -14.09 -29.94
N ALA A 377 9.83 -13.69 -29.76
CA ALA A 377 9.48 -12.42 -29.18
C ALA A 377 9.83 -12.36 -27.68
N HIS A 378 9.51 -13.42 -26.93
CA HIS A 378 9.89 -13.53 -25.52
C HIS A 378 11.41 -13.66 -25.34
N ALA A 379 12.10 -14.39 -26.22
CA ALA A 379 13.56 -14.47 -26.21
C ALA A 379 14.22 -13.09 -26.43
N ALA A 380 13.70 -12.30 -27.37
CA ALA A 380 14.17 -10.93 -27.60
C ALA A 380 13.91 -10.00 -26.40
N ALA A 381 12.76 -10.17 -25.72
CA ALA A 381 12.43 -9.41 -24.51
C ALA A 381 13.35 -9.73 -23.33
N LEU A 382 13.83 -10.97 -23.22
CA LEU A 382 14.78 -11.43 -22.19
C LEU A 382 16.24 -11.05 -22.49
N LEU A 383 16.58 -10.73 -23.74
CA LEU A 383 17.97 -10.48 -24.15
C LEU A 383 18.42 -9.10 -23.67
N PRO A 384 19.40 -9.00 -22.74
CA PRO A 384 19.89 -7.72 -22.27
C PRO A 384 20.80 -7.05 -23.29
N ALA A 385 20.74 -5.72 -23.35
CA ALA A 385 21.79 -4.95 -23.97
C ALA A 385 23.07 -4.97 -23.11
N ARG A 386 24.22 -4.70 -23.70
CA ARG A 386 25.48 -4.61 -22.94
C ARG A 386 25.41 -3.62 -21.77
N ALA A 387 24.68 -2.52 -21.93
CA ALA A 387 24.50 -1.51 -20.91
C ALA A 387 23.80 -2.07 -19.66
N ASP A 388 22.79 -2.94 -19.82
CA ASP A 388 22.03 -3.56 -18.73
C ASP A 388 22.94 -4.45 -17.88
N THR A 389 23.72 -5.32 -18.53
CA THR A 389 24.67 -6.19 -17.84
C THR A 389 25.77 -5.42 -17.11
N VAL A 390 26.26 -4.31 -17.71
CA VAL A 390 27.27 -3.45 -17.08
C VAL A 390 26.68 -2.70 -15.87
N SER A 391 25.43 -2.26 -15.95
CA SER A 391 24.73 -1.62 -14.83
C SER A 391 24.65 -2.56 -13.64
N LEU A 392 24.16 -3.79 -13.86
CA LEU A 392 24.08 -4.82 -12.83
C LEU A 392 25.45 -5.15 -12.22
N TYR A 393 26.49 -5.33 -13.05
CA TYR A 393 27.84 -5.62 -12.57
C TYR A 393 28.40 -4.50 -11.67
N ARG A 394 28.16 -3.23 -12.02
CA ARG A 394 28.57 -2.08 -11.19
C ARG A 394 27.87 -2.10 -9.83
N ARG A 395 26.62 -2.50 -9.80
CA ARG A 395 25.82 -2.63 -8.55
C ARG A 395 26.37 -3.74 -7.66
N ILE A 396 26.71 -4.90 -8.25
CA ILE A 396 27.34 -6.02 -7.54
C ILE A 396 28.69 -5.59 -6.95
N ARG A 397 29.51 -4.86 -7.71
CA ARG A 397 30.76 -4.29 -7.23
C ARG A 397 30.58 -3.32 -6.06
N GLY A 398 29.47 -2.64 -5.96
CA GLY A 398 29.10 -1.79 -4.84
C GLY A 398 28.67 -2.56 -3.58
N GLY A 399 28.59 -3.87 -3.60
CA GLY A 399 28.22 -4.72 -2.45
C GLY A 399 26.72 -4.73 -2.10
N HIS A 400 25.87 -4.31 -3.03
CA HIS A 400 24.44 -4.08 -2.76
C HIS A 400 23.48 -5.15 -3.30
N VAL A 401 23.98 -6.35 -3.66
CA VAL A 401 23.12 -7.39 -4.24
C VAL A 401 23.13 -8.64 -3.38
N ALA A 402 22.00 -8.91 -2.73
CA ALA A 402 21.75 -10.16 -2.01
C ALA A 402 21.37 -11.26 -2.99
N ALA A 403 21.90 -12.48 -2.80
CA ALA A 403 21.61 -13.60 -3.68
C ALA A 403 20.18 -14.13 -3.51
N ALA A 404 19.66 -14.09 -2.27
CA ALA A 404 18.34 -14.60 -1.94
C ALA A 404 17.19 -13.61 -2.20
N ASP A 405 17.49 -12.33 -2.40
CA ASP A 405 16.48 -11.28 -2.64
C ASP A 405 16.94 -10.31 -3.73
N LEU A 406 16.45 -10.53 -4.94
CA LEU A 406 16.71 -9.69 -6.10
C LEU A 406 15.67 -8.56 -6.29
N GLN A 407 14.65 -8.46 -5.44
CA GLN A 407 13.61 -7.42 -5.57
C GLN A 407 14.16 -5.99 -5.55
N PRO A 408 15.12 -5.63 -4.68
CA PRO A 408 15.74 -4.30 -4.72
C PRO A 408 16.50 -4.03 -6.04
N VAL A 409 17.04 -5.08 -6.66
CA VAL A 409 17.73 -4.97 -7.95
C VAL A 409 16.72 -4.75 -9.07
N PHE A 410 15.64 -5.55 -9.10
CA PHE A 410 14.57 -5.38 -10.09
C PHE A 410 13.92 -3.99 -10.00
N ALA A 411 13.70 -3.49 -8.79
CA ALA A 411 13.18 -2.14 -8.59
C ALA A 411 14.15 -1.06 -9.14
N ALA A 412 15.44 -1.26 -9.00
CA ALA A 412 16.45 -0.29 -9.38
C ALA A 412 16.83 -0.33 -10.87
N GLU A 413 16.80 -1.51 -11.50
CA GLU A 413 17.01 -1.67 -12.97
C GLU A 413 15.71 -1.47 -13.77
N GLY A 414 14.59 -1.28 -13.05
CA GLY A 414 13.23 -1.17 -13.59
C GLY A 414 12.54 -2.55 -13.67
N PRO A 415 11.31 -2.65 -13.12
CA PRO A 415 10.56 -3.90 -13.10
C PRO A 415 10.36 -4.53 -14.48
N GLN A 416 10.25 -3.70 -15.53
CA GLN A 416 10.15 -4.10 -16.94
C GLN A 416 11.42 -4.76 -17.49
N ASN A 417 12.52 -4.74 -16.75
CA ASN A 417 13.80 -5.37 -17.12
C ASN A 417 14.13 -6.62 -16.29
N THR A 418 13.16 -7.17 -15.55
CA THR A 418 13.39 -8.33 -14.67
C THR A 418 14.02 -9.51 -15.40
N GLY A 419 13.52 -9.86 -16.58
CA GLY A 419 14.08 -10.94 -17.39
C GLY A 419 15.50 -10.64 -17.87
N LYS A 420 15.77 -9.42 -18.33
CA LYS A 420 17.11 -8.98 -18.72
C LYS A 420 18.08 -8.98 -17.55
N THR A 421 17.61 -8.61 -16.36
CA THR A 421 18.42 -8.65 -15.13
C THR A 421 18.80 -10.07 -14.76
N LEU A 422 17.85 -11.02 -14.84
CA LEU A 422 18.10 -12.45 -14.60
C LEU A 422 19.07 -13.03 -15.63
N ALA A 423 18.90 -12.74 -16.92
CA ALA A 423 19.80 -13.15 -17.98
C ALA A 423 21.20 -12.54 -17.80
N SER A 424 21.29 -11.26 -17.42
CA SER A 424 22.56 -10.60 -17.11
C SER A 424 23.28 -11.23 -15.91
N LEU A 425 22.53 -11.55 -14.83
CA LEU A 425 23.09 -12.20 -13.64
C LEU A 425 23.69 -13.56 -14.01
N THR A 426 22.92 -14.36 -14.76
CA THR A 426 23.39 -15.69 -15.24
C THR A 426 24.61 -15.56 -16.15
N ALA A 427 24.61 -14.60 -17.07
CA ALA A 427 25.76 -14.36 -17.95
C ALA A 427 27.02 -13.97 -17.18
N LEU A 428 26.92 -13.11 -16.18
CA LEU A 428 28.05 -12.74 -15.33
C LEU A 428 28.59 -13.93 -14.52
N GLN A 429 27.70 -14.81 -14.07
CA GLN A 429 28.06 -16.05 -13.37
C GLN A 429 28.72 -17.05 -14.29
N GLU A 430 28.17 -17.32 -15.49
CA GLU A 430 28.75 -18.23 -16.50
C GLU A 430 30.16 -17.82 -16.96
N LEU A 431 30.40 -16.48 -17.01
CA LEU A 431 31.70 -15.92 -17.35
C LEU A 431 32.69 -15.86 -16.16
N GLY A 432 32.27 -16.30 -14.97
CA GLY A 432 33.10 -16.25 -13.76
C GLY A 432 33.42 -14.81 -13.30
N LEU A 433 32.58 -13.86 -13.64
CA LEU A 433 32.76 -12.46 -13.24
C LEU A 433 32.16 -12.13 -11.87
N ILE A 434 31.24 -13.00 -11.40
CA ILE A 434 30.61 -12.92 -10.08
C ILE A 434 30.50 -14.32 -9.49
N GLU A 435 30.51 -14.39 -8.18
CA GLU A 435 30.24 -15.60 -7.40
C GLU A 435 29.35 -15.30 -6.20
N GLU A 436 28.64 -16.30 -5.71
CA GLU A 436 27.84 -16.19 -4.49
C GLU A 436 28.68 -16.59 -3.29
N GLN A 437 28.86 -15.65 -2.35
CA GLN A 437 29.49 -15.90 -1.05
C GLN A 437 28.62 -15.33 0.06
N GLU A 438 28.37 -16.12 1.09
CA GLU A 438 27.61 -15.74 2.27
C GLU A 438 26.24 -15.08 1.95
N GLY A 439 25.55 -15.58 0.93
CA GLY A 439 24.24 -15.07 0.50
C GLY A 439 24.28 -13.74 -0.25
N ARG A 440 25.45 -13.34 -0.79
CA ARG A 440 25.62 -12.14 -1.60
C ARG A 440 26.36 -12.47 -2.90
N TRP A 441 26.01 -11.73 -3.94
CA TRP A 441 26.80 -11.72 -5.17
C TRP A 441 28.02 -10.80 -5.00
N LEU A 442 29.20 -11.35 -5.20
CA LEU A 442 30.47 -10.63 -5.13
C LEU A 442 31.19 -10.68 -6.48
N PRO A 443 31.93 -9.62 -6.85
CA PRO A 443 32.73 -9.63 -8.06
C PRO A 443 33.97 -10.50 -7.90
N VAL A 444 34.25 -11.32 -8.92
CA VAL A 444 35.48 -12.09 -9.00
C VAL A 444 36.55 -11.25 -9.72
N PRO A 445 37.79 -11.14 -9.17
CA PRO A 445 38.90 -10.48 -9.86
C PRO A 445 39.27 -11.22 -11.12
N VAL A 446 39.25 -10.56 -12.28
CA VAL A 446 39.66 -11.13 -13.55
C VAL A 446 40.88 -10.41 -14.08
N THR A 447 41.80 -11.16 -14.67
CA THR A 447 43.08 -10.65 -15.22
C THR A 447 42.95 -10.15 -16.67
N ALA A 448 41.88 -10.54 -17.37
CA ALA A 448 41.64 -10.21 -18.76
C ALA A 448 40.20 -9.71 -18.95
N LYS A 449 40.02 -8.85 -19.95
CA LYS A 449 38.70 -8.34 -20.35
C LYS A 449 37.88 -9.47 -20.98
N GLN A 450 36.69 -9.70 -20.45
CA GLN A 450 35.77 -10.73 -20.95
C GLN A 450 34.76 -10.08 -21.94
N ASP A 451 34.42 -10.87 -22.97
CA ASP A 451 33.33 -10.49 -23.89
C ASP A 451 32.01 -11.01 -23.33
N LEU A 452 31.12 -10.11 -22.91
CA LEU A 452 29.81 -10.45 -22.35
C LEU A 452 28.94 -11.27 -23.32
N ALA A 453 29.09 -11.03 -24.64
CA ALA A 453 28.31 -11.75 -25.65
C ALA A 453 28.71 -13.24 -25.79
N SER A 454 29.85 -13.65 -25.21
CA SER A 454 30.28 -15.04 -25.20
C SER A 454 29.59 -15.91 -24.16
N ALA A 455 28.78 -15.31 -23.26
CA ALA A 455 28.04 -16.08 -22.27
C ALA A 455 27.02 -17.03 -22.93
N PRO A 456 27.02 -18.33 -22.57
CA PRO A 456 26.11 -19.33 -23.16
C PRO A 456 24.65 -18.96 -23.11
N VAL A 457 24.19 -18.38 -21.99
CA VAL A 457 22.80 -17.91 -21.83
C VAL A 457 22.44 -16.83 -22.86
N LEU A 458 23.34 -15.87 -23.11
CA LEU A 458 23.10 -14.78 -24.07
C LEU A 458 23.15 -15.27 -25.51
N GLN A 459 24.05 -16.20 -25.83
CA GLN A 459 24.12 -16.82 -27.15
C GLN A 459 22.83 -17.58 -27.49
N LYS A 460 22.33 -18.41 -26.58
CA LYS A 460 21.07 -19.14 -26.77
C LYS A 460 19.85 -18.20 -26.92
N LEU A 461 19.75 -17.17 -26.08
CA LEU A 461 18.69 -16.17 -26.21
C LEU A 461 18.76 -15.42 -27.55
N ALA A 462 19.97 -15.04 -28.00
CA ALA A 462 20.16 -14.36 -29.28
C ALA A 462 19.86 -15.27 -30.47
N GLU A 463 20.10 -16.57 -30.40
CA GLU A 463 19.72 -17.54 -31.43
C GLU A 463 18.20 -17.69 -31.53
N LEU A 464 17.52 -17.83 -30.40
CA LEU A 464 16.06 -17.93 -30.35
C LEU A 464 15.40 -16.63 -30.86
N ALA A 465 15.90 -15.46 -30.46
CA ALA A 465 15.39 -14.18 -30.88
C ALA A 465 15.52 -13.90 -32.39
N LYS A 466 16.42 -14.59 -33.09
CA LYS A 466 16.60 -14.47 -34.56
C LYS A 466 15.64 -15.34 -35.37
N GLN A 467 14.85 -16.21 -34.74
CA GLN A 467 13.89 -17.09 -35.41
C GLN A 467 12.53 -16.42 -35.63
N ALA A 468 12.45 -15.09 -35.38
CA ALA A 468 11.26 -14.25 -35.55
C ALA A 468 11.01 -13.86 -37.01
#